data_9bb7da383f70df6b099c99318f18f649
#
_entry.id   9bb7da383f70df6b099c99318f18f649
#
_cell.length_a   1.000
_cell.length_b   1.000
_cell.length_c   1.000
_cell.angle_alpha   90.00
_cell.angle_beta   90.00
_cell.angle_gamma   90.00
#
_symmetry.space_group_name_H-M   'P 1'
#
loop_
_entity.id
_entity.type
_entity.pdbx_description
1 polymer ?
#
loop_
_entity_poly.entity_id
_entity_poly.type
_entity_poly.pdbx_seq_one_letter_code
_entity_poly.pdbx_strand_id
1 'polypeptide(L)'
;MTQSKNKLDTTRLGRRDFLVKSSGAFAAGAVDAFNIGTAAAADTVNIGGLYPVTGGFAQIGQGCVNAAKLAVQMVNDAGGIKSLGGAKLNLIVSDVQSDPTVTRTETDRLISSYKPAAIHGAFASALTLIASEVAERAKVPLLTGSSSDQLNKDRHFTFTPFSRASQFALAQLQMSKLVSDQPKVAVIFENTAFGTSTSNGLREQAPAQGVEIVMFEPYSAGLSDASPLINKVKASGANMLFPVSYLNDLILIIRAIKQVDLKITINGGSGGFVIPDFYRNVGNAAEGLLGVAHWNHDINDNAQKVNAAYQKQFGEFLFEYAGGLVAQTFTIADALERAASTEPQKVRDALAALDVSEGYAAMCPGGKVKFGPDGKNIYAHPVGVQWQHSDLATVFPKEEARTQLIKA
;
A
#
# COMPACT_ATOMS: atom_id res chain seq x y z
N MET A 1 25.57 56.75 43.48
CA MET A 1 25.25 56.31 44.85
C MET A 1 24.65 54.91 44.71
N THR A 2 25.14 53.86 45.08
CA THR A 2 26.07 53.24 45.96
C THR A 2 26.02 51.72 45.63
N GLN A 3 27.18 51.20 45.41
CA GLN A 3 27.40 49.76 45.16
C GLN A 3 27.03 48.90 46.36
N SER A 4 26.63 47.63 46.17
CA SER A 4 27.03 46.53 47.07
C SER A 4 27.21 45.27 46.29
N LYS A 5 28.45 44.84 46.20
CA LYS A 5 28.92 43.51 45.80
C LYS A 5 28.75 42.58 46.98
N ASN A 6 28.22 41.35 46.73
CA ASN A 6 28.47 40.24 47.65
C ASN A 6 29.01 39.07 46.89
N LYS A 7 30.25 38.73 47.21
CA LYS A 7 30.99 37.54 46.84
C LYS A 7 30.41 36.32 47.58
N LEU A 8 30.20 35.24 46.90
CA LEU A 8 29.99 33.94 47.50
C LEU A 8 31.24 33.07 47.34
N ASP A 9 31.69 32.64 48.48
CA ASP A 9 32.92 31.90 48.74
C ASP A 9 32.72 30.43 48.38
N THR A 10 33.70 29.85 47.68
CA THR A 10 33.74 28.41 47.32
C THR A 10 34.57 27.68 48.33
N THR A 11 33.97 26.86 49.18
CA THR A 11 34.70 25.86 49.98
C THR A 11 34.39 24.47 49.51
N ARG A 12 35.44 23.85 48.96
CA ARG A 12 35.53 22.40 48.69
C ARG A 12 35.46 21.62 50.00
N LEU A 13 34.54 20.65 50.08
CA LEU A 13 34.58 19.60 51.09
C LEU A 13 34.97 18.27 50.45
N GLY A 14 36.07 17.74 50.93
CA GLY A 14 36.73 16.52 50.45
C GLY A 14 35.99 15.24 50.81
N ARG A 15 36.13 14.29 49.88
CA ARG A 15 35.85 12.88 50.12
C ARG A 15 36.90 12.32 51.10
N ARG A 16 36.50 12.00 52.33
CA ARG A 16 37.08 11.02 53.24
C ARG A 16 36.65 11.41 54.65
N ASP A 17 35.87 10.54 55.26
CA ASP A 17 35.65 10.30 56.67
C ASP A 17 34.19 9.93 56.98
N PHE A 18 33.86 8.68 56.67
CA PHE A 18 32.81 8.04 57.39
C PHE A 18 33.08 6.51 57.33
N LEU A 19 34.08 6.08 58.06
CA LEU A 19 34.23 4.69 58.50
C LEU A 19 34.57 4.78 59.99
N VAL A 20 33.72 4.23 60.82
CA VAL A 20 34.03 3.40 61.97
C VAL A 20 32.90 3.37 63.01
N LYS A 21 32.43 2.15 63.24
CA LYS A 21 31.76 1.59 64.45
C LYS A 21 30.26 1.72 64.60
N SER A 22 29.59 0.60 64.26
CA SER A 22 28.75 -0.06 65.28
C SER A 22 28.56 -1.54 64.92
N SER A 23 29.18 -2.41 65.72
CA SER A 23 28.93 -3.86 65.76
C SER A 23 27.59 -4.09 66.43
N GLY A 24 26.67 -4.80 65.75
CA GLY A 24 25.41 -5.26 66.33
C GLY A 24 24.88 -6.39 65.51
N ALA A 25 24.94 -7.61 65.99
CA ALA A 25 24.38 -8.83 65.44
C ALA A 25 22.84 -8.72 65.31
N PHE A 26 22.29 -9.01 64.18
CA PHE A 26 20.90 -9.52 64.09
C PHE A 26 20.67 -10.32 62.82
N ALA A 27 20.19 -11.53 63.04
CA ALA A 27 19.32 -12.41 62.27
C ALA A 27 19.39 -12.38 60.73
N ALA A 28 19.73 -13.55 60.18
CA ALA A 28 19.48 -13.94 58.78
C ALA A 28 17.97 -13.90 58.47
N GLY A 29 17.55 -12.84 57.78
CA GLY A 29 16.31 -12.76 57.05
C GLY A 29 16.64 -12.81 55.56
N ALA A 30 16.11 -13.80 54.86
CA ALA A 30 16.22 -13.89 53.40
C ALA A 30 15.71 -12.61 52.77
N VAL A 31 16.59 -11.79 52.23
CA VAL A 31 16.24 -10.69 51.34
C VAL A 31 16.12 -11.33 49.97
N ASP A 32 14.89 -11.59 49.55
CA ASP A 32 14.62 -11.79 48.11
C ASP A 32 15.24 -10.63 47.36
N ALA A 33 16.37 -10.90 46.71
CA ALA A 33 16.93 -9.98 45.73
C ALA A 33 15.91 -9.84 44.62
N PHE A 34 15.12 -8.74 44.63
CA PHE A 34 14.43 -8.26 43.46
C PHE A 34 15.51 -8.04 42.40
N ASN A 35 15.68 -9.04 41.54
CA ASN A 35 16.37 -8.90 40.29
C ASN A 35 15.55 -7.91 39.47
N ILE A 36 15.84 -6.62 39.61
CA ILE A 36 15.45 -5.61 38.64
C ILE A 36 16.30 -5.97 37.41
N GLY A 37 15.79 -6.94 36.63
CA GLY A 37 16.30 -7.20 35.30
C GLY A 37 16.33 -5.87 34.60
N THR A 38 17.51 -5.39 34.27
CA THR A 38 17.66 -4.34 33.27
C THR A 38 16.87 -4.82 32.08
N ALA A 39 15.71 -4.18 31.80
CA ALA A 39 14.98 -4.42 30.55
C ALA A 39 16.00 -4.15 29.45
N ALA A 40 16.54 -5.22 28.86
CA ALA A 40 17.31 -5.09 27.64
C ALA A 40 16.44 -4.28 26.69
N ALA A 41 16.99 -3.21 26.12
CA ALA A 41 16.28 -2.45 25.10
C ALA A 41 15.81 -3.48 24.07
N ALA A 42 14.49 -3.55 23.86
CA ALA A 42 13.93 -4.49 22.90
C ALA A 42 14.62 -4.25 21.54
N ASP A 43 15.18 -5.31 20.96
CA ASP A 43 15.86 -5.22 19.67
C ASP A 43 14.92 -4.64 18.61
N THR A 44 15.47 -3.92 17.63
CA THR A 44 14.71 -3.42 16.49
C THR A 44 14.60 -4.50 15.41
N VAL A 45 13.43 -4.59 14.77
CA VAL A 45 13.18 -5.46 13.61
C VAL A 45 13.19 -4.62 12.35
N ASN A 46 14.15 -4.85 11.47
CA ASN A 46 14.17 -4.19 10.17
C ASN A 46 13.11 -4.77 9.24
N ILE A 47 12.32 -3.90 8.63
CA ILE A 47 11.45 -4.18 7.48
C ILE A 47 11.84 -3.29 6.32
N GLY A 48 11.82 -3.85 5.10
CA GLY A 48 12.18 -3.12 3.90
C GLY A 48 10.97 -2.47 3.25
N GLY A 49 11.14 -1.25 2.72
CA GLY A 49 10.16 -0.56 1.88
C GLY A 49 10.79 -0.17 0.55
N LEU A 50 10.27 -0.72 -0.54
CA LEU A 50 10.69 -0.39 -1.91
C LEU A 50 9.65 0.55 -2.52
N TYR A 51 10.02 1.81 -2.78
CA TYR A 51 9.08 2.79 -3.34
C TYR A 51 9.74 3.67 -4.40
N PRO A 52 9.03 4.04 -5.47
CA PRO A 52 9.52 5.01 -6.45
C PRO A 52 9.33 6.43 -5.91
N VAL A 53 10.22 6.89 -5.04
CA VAL A 53 10.13 8.23 -4.41
C VAL A 53 10.54 9.32 -5.40
N THR A 54 11.29 8.94 -6.43
CA THR A 54 11.67 9.81 -7.56
C THR A 54 11.24 9.20 -8.89
N GLY A 55 11.28 9.99 -9.98
CA GLY A 55 10.86 9.57 -11.32
C GLY A 55 9.36 9.70 -11.56
N GLY A 56 8.85 9.00 -12.58
CA GLY A 56 7.48 9.15 -13.08
C GLY A 56 6.37 8.79 -12.10
N PHE A 57 6.67 8.00 -11.06
CA PHE A 57 5.72 7.56 -10.03
C PHE A 57 5.93 8.24 -8.66
N ALA A 58 6.74 9.31 -8.61
CA ALA A 58 7.17 9.94 -7.35
C ALA A 58 6.00 10.34 -6.42
N GLN A 59 4.91 10.86 -6.98
CA GLN A 59 3.73 11.28 -6.21
C GLN A 59 3.11 10.10 -5.44
N ILE A 60 2.93 8.97 -6.12
CA ILE A 60 2.40 7.75 -5.50
C ILE A 60 3.41 7.18 -4.50
N GLY A 61 4.69 7.13 -4.90
CA GLY A 61 5.77 6.62 -4.05
C GLY A 61 5.92 7.38 -2.73
N GLN A 62 5.79 8.71 -2.76
CA GLN A 62 5.85 9.54 -1.55
C GLN A 62 4.68 9.26 -0.60
N GLY A 63 3.46 9.15 -1.13
CA GLY A 63 2.29 8.78 -0.33
C GLY A 63 2.42 7.38 0.29
N CYS A 64 3.02 6.45 -0.46
CA CYS A 64 3.35 5.10 0.04
C CYS A 64 4.34 5.16 1.22
N VAL A 65 5.40 5.96 1.13
CA VAL A 65 6.36 6.16 2.24
C VAL A 65 5.66 6.74 3.46
N ASN A 66 4.80 7.73 3.28
CA ASN A 66 4.06 8.36 4.37
C ASN A 66 3.17 7.34 5.09
N ALA A 67 2.43 6.53 4.34
CA ALA A 67 1.55 5.49 4.89
C ALA A 67 2.33 4.38 5.62
N ALA A 68 3.45 3.93 5.05
CA ALA A 68 4.30 2.94 5.69
C ALA A 68 4.91 3.45 7.01
N LYS A 69 5.35 4.70 7.06
CA LYS A 69 5.83 5.34 8.30
C LYS A 69 4.72 5.44 9.35
N LEU A 70 3.51 5.86 8.95
CA LEU A 70 2.34 5.90 9.85
C LEU A 70 2.05 4.51 10.41
N ALA A 71 2.02 3.47 9.57
CA ALA A 71 1.75 2.10 10.00
C ALA A 71 2.81 1.57 10.98
N VAL A 72 4.08 1.80 10.68
CA VAL A 72 5.19 1.44 11.59
C VAL A 72 5.07 2.17 12.93
N GLN A 73 4.74 3.46 12.92
CA GLN A 73 4.48 4.21 14.13
C GLN A 73 3.32 3.58 14.92
N MET A 74 2.19 3.25 14.29
CA MET A 74 1.03 2.63 14.94
C MET A 74 1.40 1.30 15.61
N VAL A 75 2.17 0.42 14.94
CA VAL A 75 2.66 -0.84 15.51
C VAL A 75 3.57 -0.55 16.71
N ASN A 76 4.47 0.40 16.58
CA ASN A 76 5.43 0.75 17.61
C ASN A 76 4.77 1.36 18.85
N ASP A 77 3.75 2.22 18.66
CA ASP A 77 2.98 2.83 19.74
C ASP A 77 2.11 1.81 20.47
N ALA A 78 1.65 0.75 19.77
CA ALA A 78 0.93 -0.38 20.37
C ALA A 78 1.83 -1.34 21.18
N GLY A 79 3.13 -1.05 21.29
CA GLY A 79 4.08 -1.82 22.08
C GLY A 79 5.11 -2.61 21.25
N GLY A 80 5.10 -2.52 19.92
CA GLY A 80 5.99 -3.27 19.02
C GLY A 80 5.59 -4.74 18.92
N ILE A 81 6.53 -5.61 18.56
CA ILE A 81 6.32 -7.05 18.38
C ILE A 81 6.51 -7.75 19.73
N LYS A 82 5.41 -8.13 20.36
CA LYS A 82 5.40 -8.65 21.75
C LYS A 82 6.13 -9.97 21.89
N SER A 83 5.97 -10.88 20.93
CA SER A 83 6.67 -12.16 20.89
C SER A 83 8.20 -12.03 20.78
N LEU A 84 8.68 -10.83 20.40
CA LEU A 84 10.09 -10.46 20.35
C LEU A 84 10.46 -9.44 21.45
N GLY A 85 9.81 -9.54 22.63
CA GLY A 85 10.10 -8.69 23.77
C GLY A 85 9.69 -7.23 23.60
N GLY A 86 8.75 -6.92 22.70
CA GLY A 86 8.32 -5.56 22.37
C GLY A 86 9.24 -4.84 21.38
N ALA A 87 10.00 -5.61 20.58
CA ALA A 87 10.89 -5.08 19.57
C ALA A 87 10.15 -4.12 18.61
N LYS A 88 10.77 -2.96 18.33
CA LYS A 88 10.17 -1.93 17.47
C LYS A 88 10.48 -2.21 16.02
N LEU A 89 9.52 -1.99 15.14
CA LEU A 89 9.76 -2.02 13.70
C LEU A 89 10.61 -0.82 13.29
N ASN A 90 11.60 -1.08 12.45
CA ASN A 90 12.45 -0.07 11.80
C ASN A 90 12.28 -0.17 10.28
N LEU A 91 11.65 0.84 9.66
CA LEU A 91 11.41 0.90 8.23
C LEU A 91 12.65 1.42 7.49
N ILE A 92 13.23 0.58 6.64
CA ILE A 92 14.31 0.94 5.74
C ILE A 92 13.71 1.23 4.36
N VAL A 93 13.67 2.50 3.98
CA VAL A 93 13.15 2.94 2.68
C VAL A 93 14.26 2.92 1.63
N SER A 94 14.00 2.27 0.49
CA SER A 94 14.83 2.34 -0.72
C SER A 94 14.04 2.97 -1.86
N ASP A 95 14.60 4.02 -2.47
CA ASP A 95 14.04 4.65 -3.67
C ASP A 95 14.40 3.83 -4.91
N VAL A 96 13.40 3.26 -5.55
CA VAL A 96 13.55 2.50 -6.80
C VAL A 96 13.48 3.40 -8.04
N GLN A 97 13.39 4.71 -7.89
CA GLN A 97 13.49 5.77 -8.91
C GLN A 97 12.57 5.55 -10.15
N SER A 98 11.48 4.83 -9.98
CA SER A 98 10.58 4.44 -11.10
C SER A 98 11.29 3.64 -12.21
N ASP A 99 12.43 3.00 -11.92
CA ASP A 99 13.29 2.33 -12.89
C ASP A 99 13.50 0.84 -12.55
N PRO A 100 13.31 -0.10 -13.52
CA PRO A 100 13.49 -1.53 -13.31
C PRO A 100 14.92 -1.92 -12.92
N THR A 101 15.94 -1.27 -13.47
CA THR A 101 17.37 -1.58 -13.20
C THR A 101 17.73 -1.13 -11.79
N VAL A 102 17.31 0.08 -11.42
CA VAL A 102 17.48 0.61 -10.05
C VAL A 102 16.72 -0.26 -9.05
N THR A 103 15.49 -0.71 -9.39
CA THR A 103 14.72 -1.61 -8.53
C THR A 103 15.49 -2.87 -8.19
N ARG A 104 16.13 -3.50 -9.17
CA ARG A 104 16.97 -4.69 -8.93
C ARG A 104 18.11 -4.39 -7.95
N THR A 105 18.86 -3.34 -8.23
CA THR A 105 20.02 -2.94 -7.42
C THR A 105 19.63 -2.58 -6.00
N GLU A 106 18.57 -1.78 -5.84
CA GLU A 106 18.11 -1.34 -4.54
C GLU A 106 17.50 -2.48 -3.72
N THR A 107 16.84 -3.45 -4.36
CA THR A 107 16.34 -4.65 -3.67
C THR A 107 17.50 -5.51 -3.16
N ASP A 108 18.51 -5.77 -3.99
CA ASP A 108 19.72 -6.50 -3.57
C ASP A 108 20.46 -5.76 -2.43
N ARG A 109 20.61 -4.43 -2.53
CA ARG A 109 21.24 -3.61 -1.49
C ARG A 109 20.45 -3.63 -0.18
N LEU A 110 19.14 -3.47 -0.24
CA LEU A 110 18.25 -3.51 0.92
C LEU A 110 18.40 -4.83 1.68
N ILE A 111 18.37 -5.94 0.96
CA ILE A 111 18.48 -7.28 1.56
C ILE A 111 19.88 -7.52 2.15
N SER A 112 20.92 -7.25 1.38
CA SER A 112 22.30 -7.58 1.78
C SER A 112 22.81 -6.71 2.94
N SER A 113 22.47 -5.42 2.92
CA SER A 113 22.99 -4.45 3.90
C SER A 113 22.16 -4.37 5.18
N TYR A 114 20.83 -4.53 5.09
CA TYR A 114 19.94 -4.30 6.23
C TYR A 114 19.25 -5.56 6.75
N LYS A 115 19.32 -6.67 6.01
CA LYS A 115 18.78 -7.99 6.42
C LYS A 115 17.34 -7.89 6.95
N PRO A 116 16.39 -7.34 6.20
CA PRO A 116 15.02 -7.16 6.66
C PRO A 116 14.34 -8.52 6.86
N ALA A 117 13.48 -8.62 7.87
CA ALA A 117 12.67 -9.80 8.12
C ALA A 117 11.61 -10.02 7.02
N ALA A 118 11.13 -8.93 6.42
CA ALA A 118 10.23 -8.90 5.27
C ALA A 118 10.37 -7.56 4.53
N ILE A 119 9.87 -7.51 3.30
CA ILE A 119 9.86 -6.31 2.44
C ILE A 119 8.41 -6.07 1.99
N HIS A 120 8.02 -4.81 1.79
CA HIS A 120 6.80 -4.46 1.07
C HIS A 120 7.04 -3.37 0.00
N GLY A 121 6.15 -3.32 -0.98
CA GLY A 121 6.28 -2.43 -2.16
C GLY A 121 6.16 -3.26 -3.45
N ALA A 122 6.63 -2.82 -4.59
CA ALA A 122 7.03 -1.52 -5.10
C ALA A 122 5.88 -0.84 -5.89
N PHE A 123 4.66 -1.13 -5.59
CA PHE A 123 3.33 -0.84 -6.16
C PHE A 123 3.23 -1.05 -7.70
N ALA A 124 4.08 -0.42 -8.51
CA ALA A 124 4.05 -0.59 -9.97
C ALA A 124 4.44 -2.03 -10.38
N SER A 125 3.59 -2.68 -11.19
CA SER A 125 3.75 -4.11 -11.51
C SER A 125 5.09 -4.45 -12.15
N ALA A 126 5.60 -3.59 -13.04
CA ALA A 126 6.90 -3.81 -13.70
C ALA A 126 8.06 -3.81 -12.69
N LEU A 127 8.03 -2.89 -11.72
CA LEU A 127 9.04 -2.79 -10.66
C LEU A 127 8.91 -3.97 -9.68
N THR A 128 7.68 -4.30 -9.31
CA THR A 128 7.41 -5.37 -8.34
C THR A 128 7.80 -6.75 -8.87
N LEU A 129 7.63 -7.02 -10.16
CA LEU A 129 8.09 -8.26 -10.79
C LEU A 129 9.61 -8.43 -10.61
N ILE A 130 10.40 -7.36 -10.82
CA ILE A 130 11.84 -7.38 -10.61
C ILE A 130 12.18 -7.57 -9.13
N ALA A 131 11.54 -6.82 -8.23
CA ALA A 131 11.77 -6.97 -6.79
C ALA A 131 11.43 -8.39 -6.31
N SER A 132 10.34 -9.00 -6.82
CA SER A 132 9.94 -10.35 -6.47
C SER A 132 10.95 -11.43 -6.90
N GLU A 133 11.61 -11.25 -8.05
CA GLU A 133 12.69 -12.15 -8.48
C GLU A 133 13.90 -12.10 -7.53
N VAL A 134 14.28 -10.90 -7.10
CA VAL A 134 15.40 -10.70 -6.17
C VAL A 134 15.06 -11.28 -4.80
N ALA A 135 13.89 -10.96 -4.28
CA ALA A 135 13.40 -11.43 -2.98
C ALA A 135 13.28 -12.98 -2.93
N GLU A 136 12.78 -13.61 -4.01
CA GLU A 136 12.68 -15.06 -4.14
C GLU A 136 14.06 -15.73 -4.05
N ARG A 137 15.05 -15.24 -4.82
CA ARG A 137 16.43 -15.77 -4.79
C ARG A 137 17.06 -15.62 -3.41
N ALA A 138 16.80 -14.51 -2.75
CA ALA A 138 17.34 -14.21 -1.43
C ALA A 138 16.54 -14.88 -0.29
N LYS A 139 15.41 -15.50 -0.59
CA LYS A 139 14.48 -16.10 0.38
C LYS A 139 14.01 -15.11 1.44
N VAL A 140 13.67 -13.88 1.04
CA VAL A 140 13.11 -12.83 1.89
C VAL A 140 11.65 -12.58 1.48
N PRO A 141 10.68 -12.63 2.40
CA PRO A 141 9.28 -12.39 2.08
C PRO A 141 9.05 -10.99 1.49
N LEU A 142 8.32 -10.93 0.37
CA LEU A 142 7.85 -9.69 -0.23
C LEU A 142 6.31 -9.65 -0.20
N LEU A 143 5.76 -8.65 0.46
CA LEU A 143 4.32 -8.33 0.40
C LEU A 143 4.09 -7.20 -0.60
N THR A 144 3.05 -7.34 -1.43
CA THR A 144 2.76 -6.32 -2.43
C THR A 144 1.28 -6.14 -2.70
N GLY A 145 0.88 -4.88 -2.97
CA GLY A 145 -0.44 -4.53 -3.51
C GLY A 145 -0.45 -4.42 -5.04
N SER A 146 0.65 -4.77 -5.71
CA SER A 146 0.71 -4.75 -7.17
C SER A 146 -0.23 -5.79 -7.78
N SER A 147 -0.87 -5.43 -8.89
CA SER A 147 -2.02 -6.18 -9.42
C SER A 147 -1.69 -7.23 -10.48
N SER A 148 -0.49 -7.25 -11.09
CA SER A 148 -0.17 -8.21 -12.17
C SER A 148 -0.40 -9.67 -11.76
N ASP A 149 -1.12 -10.43 -12.59
CA ASP A 149 -1.38 -11.85 -12.35
C ASP A 149 -0.11 -12.73 -12.43
N GLN A 150 0.99 -12.20 -12.94
CA GLN A 150 2.29 -12.89 -13.04
C GLN A 150 3.09 -12.89 -11.73
N LEU A 151 2.74 -12.06 -10.75
CA LEU A 151 3.56 -11.82 -9.56
C LEU A 151 3.85 -13.05 -8.72
N ASN A 152 2.89 -13.95 -8.57
CA ASN A 152 3.04 -15.14 -7.73
C ASN A 152 3.39 -16.40 -8.55
N LYS A 153 3.57 -16.27 -9.86
CA LYS A 153 3.94 -17.41 -10.70
C LYS A 153 5.36 -17.85 -10.34
N ASP A 154 5.47 -19.12 -9.90
CA ASP A 154 6.75 -19.72 -9.49
C ASP A 154 7.47 -18.91 -8.39
N ARG A 155 6.70 -18.31 -7.44
CA ARG A 155 7.19 -17.52 -6.33
C ARG A 155 6.65 -18.04 -5.00
N HIS A 156 7.55 -18.39 -4.08
CA HIS A 156 7.21 -18.91 -2.75
C HIS A 156 7.37 -17.88 -1.63
N PHE A 157 8.08 -16.77 -1.93
CA PHE A 157 8.34 -15.67 -1.01
C PHE A 157 7.58 -14.39 -1.37
N THR A 158 6.68 -14.44 -2.35
CA THR A 158 5.83 -13.29 -2.73
C THR A 158 4.40 -13.50 -2.28
N PHE A 159 3.89 -12.57 -1.48
CA PHE A 159 2.55 -12.59 -0.92
C PHE A 159 1.75 -11.38 -1.39
N THR A 160 0.49 -11.62 -1.78
CA THR A 160 -0.38 -10.56 -2.28
C THR A 160 -1.70 -10.57 -1.49
N PRO A 161 -1.85 -9.66 -0.53
CA PRO A 161 -3.05 -9.58 0.30
C PRO A 161 -4.26 -8.98 -0.44
N PHE A 162 -4.08 -8.41 -1.62
CA PHE A 162 -5.11 -7.70 -2.39
C PHE A 162 -5.44 -8.37 -3.72
N SER A 163 -6.49 -7.84 -4.38
CA SER A 163 -7.00 -8.34 -5.65
C SER A 163 -6.02 -8.17 -6.83
N ARG A 164 -6.26 -8.93 -7.88
CA ARG A 164 -5.45 -9.02 -9.08
C ARG A 164 -6.06 -8.29 -10.26
N ALA A 165 -5.25 -8.10 -11.30
CA ALA A 165 -5.66 -7.46 -12.55
C ALA A 165 -6.87 -8.17 -13.21
N SER A 166 -6.90 -9.50 -13.20
CA SER A 166 -8.03 -10.28 -13.69
C SER A 166 -9.32 -10.05 -12.88
N GLN A 167 -9.20 -9.84 -11.56
CA GLN A 167 -10.35 -9.51 -10.72
C GLN A 167 -10.80 -8.06 -10.93
N PHE A 168 -9.87 -7.11 -11.16
CA PHE A 168 -10.22 -5.75 -11.57
C PHE A 168 -11.05 -5.75 -12.86
N ALA A 169 -10.56 -6.49 -13.87
CA ALA A 169 -11.25 -6.64 -15.14
C ALA A 169 -12.69 -7.12 -14.96
N LEU A 170 -12.89 -8.17 -14.14
CA LEU A 170 -14.23 -8.67 -13.85
C LEU A 170 -15.13 -7.61 -13.21
N ALA A 171 -14.64 -6.91 -12.18
CA ALA A 171 -15.41 -5.88 -11.50
C ALA A 171 -15.76 -4.70 -12.43
N GLN A 172 -14.83 -4.25 -13.29
CA GLN A 172 -15.10 -3.22 -14.28
C GLN A 172 -16.22 -3.64 -15.27
N LEU A 173 -16.17 -4.89 -15.76
CA LEU A 173 -17.20 -5.44 -16.64
C LEU A 173 -18.57 -5.54 -15.94
N GLN A 174 -18.60 -5.97 -14.69
CA GLN A 174 -19.83 -6.02 -13.91
C GLN A 174 -20.40 -4.63 -13.64
N MET A 175 -19.57 -3.65 -13.29
CA MET A 175 -19.99 -2.26 -13.08
C MET A 175 -20.52 -1.62 -14.35
N SER A 176 -19.98 -1.96 -15.53
CA SER A 176 -20.46 -1.41 -16.80
C SER A 176 -21.95 -1.72 -17.04
N LYS A 177 -22.41 -2.88 -16.56
CA LYS A 177 -23.82 -3.27 -16.68
C LYS A 177 -24.74 -2.57 -15.68
N LEU A 178 -24.22 -1.93 -14.65
CA LEU A 178 -25.02 -1.09 -13.75
C LEU A 178 -25.38 0.25 -14.36
N VAL A 179 -24.62 0.68 -15.37
CA VAL A 179 -24.77 2.01 -16.02
C VAL A 179 -25.16 1.95 -17.50
N SER A 180 -25.09 0.77 -18.13
CA SER A 180 -25.50 0.57 -19.51
C SER A 180 -26.08 -0.82 -19.72
N ASP A 181 -27.22 -0.92 -20.43
CA ASP A 181 -27.83 -2.20 -20.80
C ASP A 181 -27.04 -2.89 -21.93
N GLN A 182 -26.37 -2.13 -22.76
CA GLN A 182 -25.57 -2.60 -23.89
C GLN A 182 -24.20 -1.92 -23.90
N PRO A 183 -23.28 -2.30 -23.01
CA PRO A 183 -21.97 -1.71 -22.94
C PRO A 183 -21.12 -2.08 -24.15
N LYS A 184 -20.76 -1.05 -24.95
CA LYS A 184 -19.76 -1.10 -26.02
C LYS A 184 -18.50 -0.40 -25.55
N VAL A 185 -17.47 -1.18 -25.31
CA VAL A 185 -16.28 -0.69 -24.56
C VAL A 185 -15.11 -0.46 -25.51
N ALA A 186 -14.50 0.71 -25.44
CA ALA A 186 -13.15 0.94 -25.91
C ALA A 186 -12.19 0.70 -24.73
N VAL A 187 -11.24 -0.19 -24.89
CA VAL A 187 -10.15 -0.41 -23.92
C VAL A 187 -8.89 0.23 -24.49
N ILE A 188 -8.32 1.18 -23.75
CA ILE A 188 -7.00 1.76 -24.02
C ILE A 188 -6.09 1.50 -22.84
N PHE A 189 -4.85 1.09 -23.07
CA PHE A 189 -3.99 0.67 -21.96
C PHE A 189 -2.51 0.92 -22.23
N GLU A 190 -1.80 1.28 -21.18
CA GLU A 190 -0.34 1.33 -21.24
C GLU A 190 0.24 -0.04 -21.57
N ASN A 191 1.20 -0.10 -22.46
CA ASN A 191 1.96 -1.32 -22.77
C ASN A 191 2.98 -1.63 -21.65
N THR A 192 2.47 -1.79 -20.44
CA THR A 192 3.22 -2.15 -19.21
C THR A 192 2.68 -3.47 -18.65
N ALA A 193 3.37 -4.04 -17.65
CA ALA A 193 2.90 -5.24 -16.98
C ALA A 193 1.50 -5.05 -16.33
N PHE A 194 1.21 -3.88 -15.79
CA PHE A 194 -0.10 -3.52 -15.26
C PHE A 194 -1.16 -3.43 -16.36
N GLY A 195 -0.90 -2.57 -17.36
CA GLY A 195 -1.85 -2.31 -18.45
C GLY A 195 -2.18 -3.58 -19.23
N THR A 196 -1.16 -4.36 -19.59
CA THR A 196 -1.33 -5.63 -20.33
C THR A 196 -2.07 -6.68 -19.51
N SER A 197 -1.76 -6.84 -18.22
CA SER A 197 -2.44 -7.84 -17.37
C SER A 197 -3.93 -7.51 -17.22
N THR A 198 -4.27 -6.26 -16.92
CA THR A 198 -5.67 -5.83 -16.76
C THR A 198 -6.45 -5.91 -18.07
N SER A 199 -5.89 -5.39 -19.16
CA SER A 199 -6.57 -5.38 -20.46
C SER A 199 -6.80 -6.78 -21.03
N ASN A 200 -5.86 -7.71 -20.85
CA ASN A 200 -6.06 -9.12 -21.21
C ASN A 200 -7.21 -9.73 -20.41
N GLY A 201 -7.27 -9.48 -19.10
CA GLY A 201 -8.39 -9.93 -18.27
C GLY A 201 -9.74 -9.37 -18.75
N LEU A 202 -9.80 -8.10 -19.19
CA LEU A 202 -10.99 -7.50 -19.79
C LEU A 202 -11.39 -8.25 -21.05
N ARG A 203 -10.44 -8.45 -21.98
CA ARG A 203 -10.71 -9.12 -23.26
C ARG A 203 -11.17 -10.58 -23.09
N GLU A 204 -10.56 -11.30 -22.16
CA GLU A 204 -10.90 -12.70 -21.89
C GLU A 204 -12.27 -12.87 -21.24
N GLN A 205 -12.65 -11.96 -20.35
CA GLN A 205 -13.87 -12.10 -19.55
C GLN A 205 -15.09 -11.38 -20.14
N ALA A 206 -14.91 -10.40 -21.02
CA ALA A 206 -15.98 -9.57 -21.59
C ALA A 206 -17.11 -10.40 -22.24
N PRO A 207 -16.84 -11.47 -23.04
CA PRO A 207 -17.90 -12.27 -23.65
C PRO A 207 -18.81 -12.94 -22.61
N ALA A 208 -18.23 -13.50 -21.54
CA ALA A 208 -18.99 -14.14 -20.47
C ALA A 208 -19.83 -13.15 -19.67
N GLN A 209 -19.45 -11.87 -19.65
CA GLN A 209 -20.19 -10.79 -19.00
C GLN A 209 -21.19 -10.10 -19.96
N GLY A 210 -21.26 -10.50 -21.23
CA GLY A 210 -22.13 -9.88 -22.23
C GLY A 210 -21.74 -8.41 -22.53
N VAL A 211 -20.44 -8.12 -22.50
CA VAL A 211 -19.86 -6.82 -22.83
C VAL A 211 -19.13 -6.90 -24.16
N GLU A 212 -19.43 -5.98 -25.07
CA GLU A 212 -18.77 -5.90 -26.37
C GLU A 212 -17.54 -5.00 -26.29
N ILE A 213 -16.34 -5.52 -26.56
CA ILE A 213 -15.15 -4.72 -26.75
C ILE A 213 -15.03 -4.34 -28.23
N VAL A 214 -15.35 -3.09 -28.56
CA VAL A 214 -15.32 -2.56 -29.94
C VAL A 214 -13.95 -1.98 -30.32
N MET A 215 -13.10 -1.68 -29.35
CA MET A 215 -11.74 -1.21 -29.54
C MET A 215 -10.82 -1.75 -28.44
N PHE A 216 -9.61 -2.17 -28.83
CA PHE A 216 -8.61 -2.68 -27.90
C PHE A 216 -7.23 -2.20 -28.33
N GLU A 217 -6.74 -1.11 -27.73
CA GLU A 217 -5.59 -0.36 -28.24
C GLU A 217 -4.54 -0.17 -27.16
N PRO A 218 -3.34 -0.76 -27.31
CA PRO A 218 -2.20 -0.45 -26.47
C PRO A 218 -1.57 0.89 -26.87
N TYR A 219 -0.95 1.57 -25.91
CA TYR A 219 -0.11 2.72 -26.16
C TYR A 219 1.16 2.67 -25.32
N SER A 220 2.22 3.36 -25.76
CA SER A 220 3.46 3.48 -24.99
C SER A 220 3.25 4.44 -23.81
N ALA A 221 3.61 4.02 -22.59
CA ALA A 221 3.56 4.89 -21.43
C ALA A 221 4.41 6.16 -21.61
N GLY A 222 3.97 7.26 -21.01
CA GLY A 222 4.60 8.57 -21.17
C GLY A 222 4.09 9.34 -22.40
N LEU A 223 2.77 9.36 -22.58
CA LEU A 223 2.12 10.14 -23.65
C LEU A 223 2.53 11.61 -23.59
N SER A 224 2.86 12.17 -24.73
CA SER A 224 2.97 13.64 -24.91
C SER A 224 1.65 14.26 -25.34
N ASP A 225 0.80 13.51 -26.06
CA ASP A 225 -0.51 13.90 -26.55
C ASP A 225 -1.43 12.69 -26.64
N ALA A 226 -2.59 12.75 -26.01
CA ALA A 226 -3.62 11.71 -26.05
C ALA A 226 -4.65 11.90 -27.17
N SER A 227 -4.64 13.02 -27.89
CA SER A 227 -5.67 13.38 -28.90
C SER A 227 -5.80 12.34 -30.03
N PRO A 228 -4.71 11.77 -30.60
CA PRO A 228 -4.84 10.73 -31.60
C PRO A 228 -5.54 9.47 -31.09
N LEU A 229 -5.27 9.10 -29.85
CA LEU A 229 -5.87 7.93 -29.19
C LEU A 229 -7.38 8.16 -28.95
N ILE A 230 -7.75 9.34 -28.44
CA ILE A 230 -9.15 9.68 -28.16
C ILE A 230 -9.97 9.84 -29.45
N ASN A 231 -9.36 10.31 -30.55
CA ASN A 231 -10.02 10.31 -31.85
C ASN A 231 -10.34 8.90 -32.36
N LYS A 232 -9.47 7.91 -32.11
CA LYS A 232 -9.78 6.48 -32.39
C LYS A 232 -10.94 5.99 -31.51
N VAL A 233 -10.95 6.33 -30.22
CA VAL A 233 -12.06 5.99 -29.30
C VAL A 233 -13.37 6.57 -29.83
N LYS A 234 -13.39 7.85 -30.25
CA LYS A 234 -14.57 8.52 -30.82
C LYS A 234 -15.07 7.82 -32.10
N ALA A 235 -14.17 7.37 -32.95
CA ALA A 235 -14.50 6.68 -34.19
C ALA A 235 -14.97 5.24 -33.99
N SER A 236 -14.67 4.60 -32.85
CA SER A 236 -14.99 3.19 -32.56
C SER A 236 -16.49 2.93 -32.32
N GLY A 237 -17.26 3.97 -32.02
CA GLY A 237 -18.66 3.83 -31.62
C GLY A 237 -18.86 3.28 -30.20
N ALA A 238 -17.82 3.30 -29.37
CA ALA A 238 -17.90 2.92 -27.96
C ALA A 238 -18.79 3.92 -27.19
N ASN A 239 -19.59 3.40 -26.26
CA ASN A 239 -20.32 4.20 -25.28
C ASN A 239 -19.64 4.22 -23.89
N MET A 240 -18.59 3.40 -23.73
CA MET A 240 -17.77 3.35 -22.53
C MET A 240 -16.29 3.29 -22.86
N LEU A 241 -15.47 3.95 -22.04
CA LEU A 241 -14.01 3.91 -22.13
C LEU A 241 -13.43 3.30 -20.84
N PHE A 242 -12.59 2.29 -21.01
CA PHE A 242 -11.80 1.71 -19.93
C PHE A 242 -10.32 2.09 -20.13
N PRO A 243 -9.87 3.20 -19.55
CA PRO A 243 -8.46 3.58 -19.58
C PRO A 243 -7.70 2.84 -18.47
N VAL A 244 -6.74 2.01 -18.86
CA VAL A 244 -5.84 1.33 -17.92
C VAL A 244 -4.50 2.04 -17.95
N SER A 245 -4.36 3.04 -17.08
CA SER A 245 -3.28 4.03 -17.16
C SER A 245 -2.81 4.46 -15.77
N TYR A 246 -1.53 4.82 -15.65
CA TYR A 246 -1.04 5.57 -14.51
C TYR A 246 -1.38 7.06 -14.63
N LEU A 247 -1.13 7.83 -13.56
CA LEU A 247 -1.64 9.18 -13.35
C LEU A 247 -1.37 10.13 -14.51
N ASN A 248 -0.12 10.24 -14.95
CA ASN A 248 0.28 11.28 -15.92
C ASN A 248 -0.45 11.13 -17.26
N ASP A 249 -0.48 9.90 -17.77
CA ASP A 249 -1.15 9.58 -19.03
C ASP A 249 -2.67 9.68 -18.88
N LEU A 250 -3.21 9.24 -17.74
CA LEU A 250 -4.65 9.34 -17.47
C LEU A 250 -5.13 10.80 -17.47
N ILE A 251 -4.38 11.72 -16.87
CA ILE A 251 -4.68 13.16 -16.90
C ILE A 251 -4.76 13.66 -18.34
N LEU A 252 -3.82 13.28 -19.21
CA LEU A 252 -3.84 13.67 -20.63
C LEU A 252 -5.03 13.07 -21.37
N ILE A 253 -5.38 11.81 -21.09
CA ILE A 253 -6.56 11.14 -21.65
C ILE A 253 -7.84 11.90 -21.28
N ILE A 254 -8.05 12.22 -20.00
CA ILE A 254 -9.25 12.95 -19.56
C ILE A 254 -9.33 14.35 -20.18
N ARG A 255 -8.19 15.06 -20.26
CA ARG A 255 -8.12 16.38 -20.90
C ARG A 255 -8.45 16.30 -22.39
N ALA A 256 -7.95 15.30 -23.11
CA ALA A 256 -8.24 15.10 -24.52
C ALA A 256 -9.74 14.76 -24.76
N ILE A 257 -10.36 13.93 -23.91
CA ILE A 257 -11.79 13.64 -23.94
C ILE A 257 -12.60 14.94 -23.82
N LYS A 258 -12.25 15.79 -22.85
CA LYS A 258 -12.90 17.09 -22.64
C LYS A 258 -12.70 18.03 -23.81
N GLN A 259 -11.51 18.07 -24.39
CA GLN A 259 -11.18 18.95 -25.55
C GLN A 259 -12.02 18.63 -26.78
N VAL A 260 -12.30 17.36 -27.06
CA VAL A 260 -13.11 16.94 -28.21
C VAL A 260 -14.60 16.79 -27.87
N ASP A 261 -15.01 17.19 -26.67
CA ASP A 261 -16.37 17.07 -26.12
C ASP A 261 -16.97 15.66 -26.30
N LEU A 262 -16.16 14.62 -26.09
CA LEU A 262 -16.62 13.24 -26.23
C LEU A 262 -17.47 12.85 -25.03
N LYS A 263 -18.75 12.60 -25.27
CA LYS A 263 -19.69 12.08 -24.25
C LYS A 263 -19.55 10.57 -24.18
N ILE A 264 -18.86 10.10 -23.16
CA ILE A 264 -18.56 8.68 -22.96
C ILE A 264 -18.47 8.38 -21.46
N THR A 265 -19.05 7.26 -21.03
CA THR A 265 -18.88 6.81 -19.66
C THR A 265 -17.46 6.28 -19.46
N ILE A 266 -16.77 6.75 -18.42
CA ILE A 266 -15.42 6.30 -18.10
C ILE A 266 -15.46 5.38 -16.88
N ASN A 267 -14.86 4.19 -17.03
CA ASN A 267 -14.64 3.25 -15.94
C ASN A 267 -13.14 2.92 -15.88
N GLY A 268 -12.41 3.69 -15.07
CA GLY A 268 -10.98 3.55 -14.90
C GLY A 268 -10.59 2.27 -14.17
N GLY A 269 -9.41 1.75 -14.48
CA GLY A 269 -8.75 0.78 -13.62
C GLY A 269 -8.16 1.49 -12.39
N SER A 270 -7.64 0.74 -11.43
CA SER A 270 -6.69 1.19 -10.41
C SER A 270 -5.58 2.09 -11.04
N GLY A 271 -4.47 2.26 -10.45
CA GLY A 271 -3.38 3.06 -11.03
C GLY A 271 -3.52 4.54 -10.73
N GLY A 272 -3.61 5.35 -11.76
CA GLY A 272 -3.69 6.81 -11.62
C GLY A 272 -5.05 7.34 -11.19
N PHE A 273 -6.10 6.53 -11.31
CA PHE A 273 -7.48 6.95 -11.10
C PHE A 273 -7.85 7.19 -9.63
N VAL A 274 -7.25 6.42 -8.72
CA VAL A 274 -7.68 6.28 -7.31
C VAL A 274 -6.84 7.11 -6.33
N ILE A 275 -6.17 8.13 -6.81
CA ILE A 275 -5.27 8.97 -6.00
C ILE A 275 -5.73 10.43 -5.95
N PRO A 276 -5.47 11.16 -4.86
CA PRO A 276 -5.88 12.57 -4.71
C PRO A 276 -5.41 13.48 -5.85
N ASP A 277 -4.20 13.21 -6.36
CA ASP A 277 -3.61 13.97 -7.46
C ASP A 277 -4.41 13.92 -8.75
N PHE A 278 -5.15 12.85 -8.99
CA PHE A 278 -6.03 12.76 -10.14
C PHE A 278 -7.09 13.88 -10.07
N TYR A 279 -7.83 13.96 -8.98
CA TYR A 279 -8.83 15.02 -8.80
C TYR A 279 -8.21 16.41 -8.82
N ARG A 280 -7.07 16.61 -8.15
CA ARG A 280 -6.35 17.90 -8.16
C ARG A 280 -6.01 18.38 -9.57
N ASN A 281 -5.73 17.46 -10.49
CA ASN A 281 -5.32 17.79 -11.86
C ASN A 281 -6.46 17.94 -12.86
N VAL A 282 -7.57 17.21 -12.69
CA VAL A 282 -8.70 17.23 -13.65
C VAL A 282 -9.93 17.94 -13.08
N GLY A 283 -9.98 18.17 -11.77
CA GLY A 283 -11.05 18.88 -11.08
C GLY A 283 -12.42 18.22 -11.30
N ASN A 284 -13.44 19.03 -11.51
CA ASN A 284 -14.81 18.54 -11.72
C ASN A 284 -14.96 17.59 -12.93
N ALA A 285 -13.95 17.45 -13.78
CA ALA A 285 -13.99 16.43 -14.84
C ALA A 285 -13.87 15.00 -14.28
N ALA A 286 -13.47 14.85 -13.02
CA ALA A 286 -13.48 13.57 -12.33
C ALA A 286 -14.86 13.18 -11.80
N GLU A 287 -15.76 14.15 -11.54
CA GLU A 287 -17.05 13.88 -10.92
C GLU A 287 -17.89 12.88 -11.73
N GLY A 288 -18.39 11.85 -11.05
CA GLY A 288 -19.17 10.78 -11.65
C GLY A 288 -18.35 9.71 -12.37
N LEU A 289 -17.04 9.88 -12.55
CA LEU A 289 -16.20 8.85 -13.17
C LEU A 289 -16.13 7.60 -12.28
N LEU A 290 -16.30 6.44 -12.92
CA LEU A 290 -16.23 5.13 -12.29
C LEU A 290 -14.81 4.57 -12.35
N GLY A 291 -14.48 3.70 -11.41
CA GLY A 291 -13.24 2.94 -11.41
C GLY A 291 -13.28 1.74 -10.48
N VAL A 292 -12.19 1.00 -10.44
CA VAL A 292 -11.98 -0.10 -9.51
C VAL A 292 -10.72 0.10 -8.70
N ALA A 293 -10.75 -0.38 -7.47
CA ALA A 293 -9.64 -0.31 -6.54
C ALA A 293 -9.50 -1.62 -5.76
N HIS A 294 -8.31 -1.98 -5.34
CA HIS A 294 -8.14 -3.10 -4.41
C HIS A 294 -8.36 -2.70 -2.94
N TRP A 295 -8.47 -1.41 -2.68
CA TRP A 295 -8.74 -0.84 -1.36
C TRP A 295 -9.29 0.59 -1.52
N ASN A 296 -10.16 1.01 -0.62
CA ASN A 296 -10.56 2.41 -0.50
C ASN A 296 -10.67 2.81 0.98
N HIS A 297 -10.53 4.09 1.27
CA HIS A 297 -10.47 4.61 2.64
C HIS A 297 -11.78 4.48 3.43
N ASP A 298 -12.91 4.22 2.77
CA ASP A 298 -14.24 4.14 3.37
C ASP A 298 -14.75 2.71 3.58
N ILE A 299 -14.01 1.67 3.14
CA ILE A 299 -14.51 0.28 3.09
C ILE A 299 -14.92 -0.31 4.43
N ASN A 300 -14.28 0.09 5.54
CA ASN A 300 -14.63 -0.35 6.89
C ASN A 300 -14.10 0.64 7.96
N ASP A 301 -14.49 0.41 9.22
CA ASP A 301 -14.14 1.30 10.33
C ASP A 301 -12.63 1.45 10.54
N ASN A 302 -11.85 0.39 10.34
CA ASN A 302 -10.40 0.45 10.47
C ASN A 302 -9.78 1.29 9.36
N ALA A 303 -10.25 1.14 8.11
CA ALA A 303 -9.84 1.99 6.99
C ALA A 303 -10.14 3.46 7.26
N GLN A 304 -11.36 3.78 7.75
CA GLN A 304 -11.75 5.15 8.10
C GLN A 304 -10.89 5.73 9.23
N LYS A 305 -10.58 4.96 10.28
CA LYS A 305 -9.70 5.41 11.37
C LYS A 305 -8.30 5.73 10.88
N VAL A 306 -7.72 4.87 10.05
CA VAL A 306 -6.38 5.10 9.47
C VAL A 306 -6.41 6.28 8.51
N ASN A 307 -7.46 6.41 7.68
CA ASN A 307 -7.64 7.56 6.80
C ASN A 307 -7.68 8.88 7.60
N ALA A 308 -8.44 8.93 8.69
CA ALA A 308 -8.51 10.12 9.54
C ALA A 308 -7.14 10.49 10.15
N ALA A 309 -6.36 9.49 10.57
CA ALA A 309 -4.99 9.70 11.06
C ALA A 309 -4.07 10.21 9.96
N TYR A 310 -4.15 9.64 8.76
CA TYR A 310 -3.37 10.03 7.59
C TYR A 310 -3.73 11.45 7.13
N GLN A 311 -5.02 11.77 7.01
CA GLN A 311 -5.50 13.11 6.65
C GLN A 311 -5.02 14.18 7.64
N LYS A 312 -5.08 13.88 8.95
CA LYS A 312 -4.59 14.79 9.98
C LYS A 312 -3.10 15.10 9.83
N GLN A 313 -2.31 14.13 9.40
CA GLN A 313 -0.86 14.27 9.31
C GLN A 313 -0.39 14.82 7.95
N PHE A 314 -1.06 14.45 6.84
CA PHE A 314 -0.60 14.73 5.49
C PHE A 314 -1.54 15.61 4.66
N GLY A 315 -2.76 15.91 5.13
CA GLY A 315 -3.69 16.85 4.51
C GLY A 315 -4.46 16.30 3.31
N GLU A 316 -4.42 14.99 3.06
CA GLU A 316 -5.12 14.33 1.96
C GLU A 316 -5.70 12.99 2.41
N PHE A 317 -6.66 12.44 1.66
CA PHE A 317 -7.19 11.11 1.98
C PHE A 317 -6.16 10.01 1.68
N LEU A 318 -6.25 8.92 2.46
CA LEU A 318 -5.42 7.74 2.27
C LEU A 318 -5.90 6.98 1.04
N PHE A 319 -5.11 6.97 -0.02
CA PHE A 319 -5.46 6.33 -1.28
C PHE A 319 -5.10 4.84 -1.32
N GLU A 320 -5.59 4.14 -2.34
CA GLU A 320 -5.52 2.69 -2.52
C GLU A 320 -4.19 2.04 -2.12
N TYR A 321 -3.08 2.44 -2.75
CA TYR A 321 -1.77 1.82 -2.50
C TYR A 321 -1.22 2.16 -1.12
N ALA A 322 -1.43 3.38 -0.69
CA ALA A 322 -1.00 3.85 0.62
C ALA A 322 -1.77 3.11 1.74
N GLY A 323 -3.08 2.97 1.61
CA GLY A 323 -3.90 2.16 2.51
C GLY A 323 -3.51 0.69 2.50
N GLY A 324 -3.24 0.16 1.31
CA GLY A 324 -2.72 -1.19 1.14
C GLY A 324 -1.42 -1.43 1.88
N LEU A 325 -0.50 -0.46 1.92
CA LEU A 325 0.77 -0.59 2.67
C LEU A 325 0.57 -0.58 4.17
N VAL A 326 -0.43 0.14 4.69
CA VAL A 326 -0.78 0.03 6.11
C VAL A 326 -1.18 -1.41 6.43
N ALA A 327 -2.12 -2.00 5.66
CA ALA A 327 -2.53 -3.38 5.86
C ALA A 327 -1.36 -4.37 5.73
N GLN A 328 -0.46 -4.18 4.75
CA GLN A 328 0.74 -5.01 4.57
C GLN A 328 1.70 -4.92 5.76
N THR A 329 1.91 -3.72 6.32
CA THR A 329 2.75 -3.53 7.50
C THR A 329 2.19 -4.29 8.70
N PHE A 330 0.88 -4.24 8.94
CA PHE A 330 0.23 -5.01 10.00
C PHE A 330 0.25 -6.51 9.72
N THR A 331 0.12 -6.93 8.46
CA THR A 331 0.28 -8.34 8.05
C THR A 331 1.69 -8.86 8.36
N ILE A 332 2.72 -8.04 8.13
CA ILE A 332 4.12 -8.37 8.52
C ILE A 332 4.24 -8.44 10.05
N ALA A 333 3.64 -7.49 10.78
CA ALA A 333 3.67 -7.51 12.25
C ALA A 333 3.00 -8.77 12.81
N ASP A 334 1.85 -9.17 12.30
CA ASP A 334 1.15 -10.41 12.69
C ASP A 334 1.99 -11.67 12.37
N ALA A 335 2.69 -11.67 11.24
CA ALA A 335 3.58 -12.77 10.89
C ALA A 335 4.80 -12.84 11.82
N LEU A 336 5.38 -11.70 12.20
CA LEU A 336 6.48 -11.64 13.19
C LEU A 336 6.03 -12.11 14.57
N GLU A 337 4.83 -11.72 15.01
CA GLU A 337 4.24 -12.22 16.29
C GLU A 337 4.09 -13.74 16.27
N ARG A 338 3.61 -14.32 15.18
CA ARG A 338 3.42 -15.78 15.04
C ARG A 338 4.75 -16.54 14.91
N ALA A 339 5.68 -15.98 14.15
CA ALA A 339 7.01 -16.58 13.96
C ALA A 339 7.88 -16.53 15.22
N ALA A 340 7.64 -15.56 16.11
CA ALA A 340 8.51 -15.21 17.24
C ALA A 340 10.00 -15.16 16.81
N SER A 341 10.26 -14.66 15.60
CA SER A 341 11.57 -14.67 14.94
C SER A 341 11.63 -13.60 13.84
N THR A 342 12.83 -13.08 13.62
CA THR A 342 13.15 -12.20 12.48
C THR A 342 13.77 -12.95 11.30
N GLU A 343 13.94 -14.27 11.42
CA GLU A 343 14.48 -15.10 10.34
C GLU A 343 13.50 -15.14 9.17
N PRO A 344 13.89 -14.72 7.95
CA PRO A 344 12.97 -14.58 6.81
C PRO A 344 12.20 -15.84 6.47
N GLN A 345 12.81 -17.03 6.58
CA GLN A 345 12.11 -18.29 6.31
C GLN A 345 10.96 -18.52 7.31
N LYS A 346 11.19 -18.26 8.61
CA LYS A 346 10.13 -18.42 9.64
C LYS A 346 9.02 -17.39 9.45
N VAL A 347 9.37 -16.16 9.08
CA VAL A 347 8.38 -15.12 8.75
C VAL A 347 7.57 -15.51 7.50
N ARG A 348 8.22 -16.05 6.48
CA ARG A 348 7.56 -16.60 5.29
C ARG A 348 6.56 -17.71 5.64
N ASP A 349 6.97 -18.64 6.49
CA ASP A 349 6.12 -19.76 6.88
C ASP A 349 4.94 -19.29 7.76
N ALA A 350 5.15 -18.30 8.61
CA ALA A 350 4.10 -17.64 9.38
C ALA A 350 3.11 -16.88 8.46
N LEU A 351 3.60 -16.18 7.42
CA LEU A 351 2.76 -15.56 6.39
C LEU A 351 1.91 -16.61 5.65
N ALA A 352 2.51 -17.71 5.22
CA ALA A 352 1.80 -18.77 4.50
C ALA A 352 0.70 -19.44 5.35
N ALA A 353 0.87 -19.45 6.68
CA ALA A 353 -0.09 -20.00 7.63
C ALA A 353 -1.06 -18.94 8.21
N LEU A 354 -1.00 -17.70 7.71
CA LEU A 354 -1.81 -16.61 8.25
C LEU A 354 -3.30 -16.83 7.98
N ASP A 355 -4.12 -16.60 9.00
CA ASP A 355 -5.58 -16.55 8.93
C ASP A 355 -6.04 -15.46 9.91
N VAL A 356 -6.30 -14.25 9.40
CA VAL A 356 -6.61 -13.04 10.18
C VAL A 356 -7.89 -12.41 9.66
N SER A 357 -8.83 -12.13 10.57
CA SER A 357 -10.13 -11.51 10.27
C SER A 357 -10.41 -10.25 11.09
N GLU A 358 -9.43 -9.79 11.85
CA GLU A 358 -9.56 -8.63 12.73
C GLU A 358 -8.33 -7.72 12.62
N GLY A 359 -8.44 -6.50 13.15
CA GLY A 359 -7.35 -5.53 13.18
C GLY A 359 -7.07 -4.88 11.82
N TYR A 360 -5.93 -4.20 11.74
CA TYR A 360 -5.58 -3.42 10.56
C TYR A 360 -5.05 -4.29 9.39
N ALA A 361 -4.54 -5.49 9.65
CA ALA A 361 -4.18 -6.43 8.58
C ALA A 361 -5.42 -6.83 7.75
N ALA A 362 -6.57 -6.98 8.42
CA ALA A 362 -7.85 -7.35 7.80
C ALA A 362 -8.64 -6.16 7.21
N MET A 363 -8.09 -4.94 7.19
CA MET A 363 -8.74 -3.78 6.59
C MET A 363 -8.65 -3.79 5.06
N CYS A 364 -9.02 -4.88 4.44
CA CYS A 364 -9.11 -5.08 2.99
C CYS A 364 -10.55 -5.47 2.62
N PRO A 365 -10.95 -5.32 1.35
CA PRO A 365 -12.20 -5.90 0.88
C PRO A 365 -12.25 -7.41 1.22
N GLY A 366 -13.42 -7.87 1.70
CA GLY A 366 -13.55 -9.22 2.26
C GLY A 366 -13.19 -9.36 3.74
N GLY A 367 -12.58 -8.33 4.36
CA GLY A 367 -12.33 -8.28 5.81
C GLY A 367 -11.44 -9.40 6.37
N LYS A 368 -10.66 -10.07 5.51
CA LYS A 368 -9.87 -11.24 5.91
C LYS A 368 -8.63 -11.43 5.06
N VAL A 369 -7.54 -11.87 5.71
CA VAL A 369 -6.29 -12.25 5.03
C VAL A 369 -5.97 -13.70 5.35
N LYS A 370 -5.94 -14.52 4.29
CA LYS A 370 -5.48 -15.90 4.32
C LYS A 370 -4.84 -16.23 2.98
N PHE A 371 -3.58 -16.60 3.01
CA PHE A 371 -2.86 -16.90 1.78
C PHE A 371 -3.09 -18.34 1.33
N GLY A 372 -3.40 -18.51 0.05
CA GLY A 372 -3.40 -19.82 -0.62
C GLY A 372 -1.96 -20.31 -0.88
N PRO A 373 -1.83 -21.54 -1.43
CA PRO A 373 -0.51 -22.12 -1.73
C PRO A 373 0.33 -21.26 -2.70
N ASP A 374 -0.33 -20.43 -3.50
CA ASP A 374 0.28 -19.51 -4.46
C ASP A 374 0.59 -18.13 -3.86
N GLY A 375 0.48 -17.94 -2.55
CA GLY A 375 0.75 -16.67 -1.87
C GLY A 375 -0.29 -15.56 -2.11
N LYS A 376 -1.44 -15.88 -2.71
CA LYS A 376 -2.55 -14.93 -2.90
C LYS A 376 -3.55 -15.03 -1.75
N ASN A 377 -4.07 -13.89 -1.32
CA ASN A 377 -5.19 -13.89 -0.38
C ASN A 377 -6.45 -14.44 -1.08
N ILE A 378 -6.97 -15.54 -0.56
CA ILE A 378 -8.13 -16.25 -1.15
C ILE A 378 -9.45 -15.49 -0.99
N TYR A 379 -9.50 -14.48 -0.11
CA TYR A 379 -10.68 -13.64 0.15
C TYR A 379 -10.61 -12.29 -0.59
N ALA A 380 -9.46 -11.96 -1.20
CA ALA A 380 -9.28 -10.67 -1.85
C ALA A 380 -10.20 -10.51 -3.06
N HIS A 381 -10.89 -9.38 -3.12
CA HIS A 381 -11.63 -8.91 -4.28
C HIS A 381 -11.50 -7.39 -4.38
N PRO A 382 -11.70 -6.79 -5.56
CA PRO A 382 -11.69 -5.34 -5.71
C PRO A 382 -13.02 -4.73 -5.30
N VAL A 383 -13.01 -3.45 -5.01
CA VAL A 383 -14.20 -2.62 -4.88
C VAL A 383 -14.35 -1.70 -6.10
N GLY A 384 -15.57 -1.43 -6.49
CA GLY A 384 -15.88 -0.37 -7.44
C GLY A 384 -16.01 0.96 -6.73
N VAL A 385 -15.41 1.97 -7.31
CA VAL A 385 -15.36 3.32 -6.74
C VAL A 385 -15.88 4.35 -7.74
N GLN A 386 -16.35 5.48 -7.23
CA GLN A 386 -16.78 6.62 -8.02
C GLN A 386 -16.33 7.91 -7.37
N TRP A 387 -15.83 8.85 -8.16
CA TRP A 387 -15.57 10.20 -7.70
C TRP A 387 -16.90 10.92 -7.46
N GLN A 388 -17.17 11.31 -6.23
CA GLN A 388 -18.37 12.01 -5.78
C GLN A 388 -17.98 13.09 -4.79
N HIS A 389 -18.36 14.34 -5.07
CA HIS A 389 -18.09 15.47 -4.18
C HIS A 389 -16.60 15.65 -3.82
N SER A 390 -15.74 15.52 -4.83
CA SER A 390 -14.27 15.58 -4.68
C SER A 390 -13.62 14.49 -3.81
N ASP A 391 -14.37 13.44 -3.48
CA ASP A 391 -13.89 12.28 -2.74
C ASP A 391 -14.13 10.98 -3.52
N LEU A 392 -13.42 9.92 -3.19
CA LEU A 392 -13.54 8.63 -3.83
C LEU A 392 -14.40 7.70 -2.98
N ALA A 393 -15.63 7.48 -3.40
CA ALA A 393 -16.61 6.69 -2.66
C ALA A 393 -16.71 5.26 -3.18
N THR A 394 -16.84 4.29 -2.28
CA THR A 394 -17.10 2.88 -2.63
C THR A 394 -18.56 2.70 -3.00
N VAL A 395 -18.82 2.21 -4.23
CA VAL A 395 -20.16 2.04 -4.82
C VAL A 395 -20.49 0.61 -5.23
N PHE A 396 -19.50 -0.30 -5.23
CA PHE A 396 -19.65 -1.71 -5.63
C PHE A 396 -18.65 -2.61 -4.88
N PRO A 397 -18.98 -3.90 -4.57
CA PRO A 397 -20.31 -4.51 -4.74
C PRO A 397 -21.36 -3.90 -3.78
N LYS A 398 -22.64 -4.20 -3.99
CA LYS A 398 -23.75 -3.57 -3.24
C LYS A 398 -23.61 -3.76 -1.72
N GLU A 399 -23.10 -4.90 -1.30
CA GLU A 399 -22.91 -5.30 0.10
C GLU A 399 -21.83 -4.47 0.81
N GLU A 400 -20.88 -3.96 0.06
CA GLU A 400 -19.75 -3.15 0.56
C GLU A 400 -19.89 -1.66 0.20
N ALA A 401 -20.88 -1.31 -0.62
CA ALA A 401 -21.12 0.08 -1.05
C ALA A 401 -21.41 1.01 0.15
N ARG A 402 -20.76 2.16 0.16
CA ARG A 402 -20.93 3.20 1.19
C ARG A 402 -21.86 4.31 0.74
N THR A 403 -22.06 4.43 -0.55
CA THR A 403 -23.00 5.36 -1.16
C THR A 403 -23.61 4.74 -2.43
N GLN A 404 -24.66 5.38 -2.94
CA GLN A 404 -25.26 4.96 -4.20
C GLN A 404 -24.42 5.41 -5.38
N LEU A 405 -24.36 4.55 -6.40
CA LEU A 405 -23.79 4.89 -7.69
C LEU A 405 -24.65 5.99 -8.36
N ILE A 406 -24.01 7.09 -8.73
CA ILE A 406 -24.63 8.18 -9.50
C ILE A 406 -24.52 7.82 -10.97
N LYS A 407 -25.66 7.67 -11.66
CA LYS A 407 -25.70 7.48 -13.11
C LYS A 407 -25.54 8.84 -13.78
N ALA A 408 -24.60 8.95 -14.72
CA ALA A 408 -24.35 10.15 -15.50
C ALA A 408 -25.43 10.37 -16.58
#